data_e13f028c2adb0365f3a6355a6c7c24af
#
_entry.id   e13f028c2adb0365f3a6355a6c7c24af
#
_cell.length_a   1.000
_cell.length_b   1.000
_cell.length_c   1.000
_cell.angle_alpha   90.00
_cell.angle_beta   90.00
_cell.angle_gamma   90.00
#
_symmetry.space_group_name_H-M   'P 1'
#
loop_
_entity.id
_entity.type
_entity.pdbx_description
1 polymer ?
#
loop_
_entity_poly.entity_id
_entity_poly.type
_entity_poly.pdbx_seq_one_letter_code
_entity_poly.pdbx_strand_id
1 'polypeptide(L)'
;MNRSLRVLYSAFAIFAVLGLPQPGHAVTLMPLTLVMEQSKAVVSLHVRNDEAQAKIFEVQAFHWSQDDGEDVLELASDLVVTPPIVKLAPGEEKIIRVGVMRKDSSRTQEKAYRLLLKDITPIALEGGELRLRMQYLLPLF
;
A
#
# COMPACT_ATOMS: atom_id res chain seq x y z
N MET A 1 -27.36 44.00 -24.84
CA MET A 1 -26.39 43.24 -24.02
C MET A 1 -24.98 43.56 -24.56
N ASN A 2 -24.19 44.31 -23.79
CA ASN A 2 -22.92 44.90 -24.24
C ASN A 2 -21.86 43.80 -24.55
N ARG A 3 -21.10 44.03 -25.62
CA ARG A 3 -20.01 43.13 -26.08
C ARG A 3 -19.00 42.84 -24.96
N SER A 4 -18.76 43.78 -24.06
CA SER A 4 -17.91 43.66 -22.87
C SER A 4 -18.44 42.62 -21.84
N LEU A 5 -19.77 42.50 -21.71
CA LEU A 5 -20.37 41.54 -20.76
C LEU A 5 -20.20 40.08 -21.25
N ARG A 6 -20.26 39.87 -22.57
CA ARG A 6 -20.04 38.52 -23.16
C ARG A 6 -18.60 38.04 -23.00
N VAL A 7 -17.61 38.94 -23.07
CA VAL A 7 -16.20 38.61 -22.87
C VAL A 7 -15.93 38.23 -21.40
N LEU A 8 -16.58 38.90 -20.44
CA LEU A 8 -16.45 38.60 -19.02
C LEU A 8 -17.01 37.20 -18.67
N TYR A 9 -18.16 36.82 -19.21
CA TYR A 9 -18.73 35.47 -19.01
C TYR A 9 -17.88 34.36 -19.63
N SER A 10 -17.28 34.61 -20.80
CA SER A 10 -16.40 33.65 -21.45
C SER A 10 -15.09 33.43 -20.67
N ALA A 11 -14.51 34.49 -20.09
CA ALA A 11 -13.32 34.41 -19.26
C ALA A 11 -13.57 33.69 -17.92
N PHE A 12 -14.74 33.90 -17.33
CA PHE A 12 -15.13 33.19 -16.07
C PHE A 12 -15.39 31.71 -16.31
N ALA A 13 -16.00 31.34 -17.44
CA ALA A 13 -16.26 29.95 -17.81
C ALA A 13 -14.96 29.15 -18.05
N ILE A 14 -13.93 29.79 -18.63
CA ILE A 14 -12.62 29.14 -18.86
C ILE A 14 -11.87 28.91 -17.54
N PHE A 15 -11.99 29.82 -16.57
CA PHE A 15 -11.34 29.68 -15.26
C PHE A 15 -11.95 28.57 -14.39
N ALA A 16 -13.25 28.31 -14.53
CA ALA A 16 -13.95 27.25 -13.80
C ALA A 16 -13.56 25.82 -14.23
N VAL A 17 -13.04 25.65 -15.44
CA VAL A 17 -12.63 24.32 -15.96
C VAL A 17 -11.21 23.91 -15.50
N LEU A 18 -10.36 24.89 -15.13
CA LEU A 18 -8.97 24.63 -14.72
C LEU A 18 -8.79 24.18 -13.26
N GLY A 19 -9.85 24.16 -12.47
CA GLY A 19 -9.79 23.91 -11.03
C GLY A 19 -10.42 22.62 -10.53
N LEU A 20 -10.74 21.67 -11.42
CA LEU A 20 -11.25 20.36 -10.95
C LEU A 20 -10.12 19.57 -10.30
N PRO A 21 -10.26 19.17 -9.02
CA PRO A 21 -9.28 18.31 -8.38
C PRO A 21 -9.18 17.01 -9.17
N GLN A 22 -8.00 16.73 -9.69
CA GLN A 22 -7.71 15.45 -10.33
C GLN A 22 -7.70 14.39 -9.22
N PRO A 23 -8.43 13.28 -9.34
CA PRO A 23 -8.34 12.21 -8.37
C PRO A 23 -6.89 11.69 -8.36
N GLY A 24 -6.24 11.80 -7.20
CA GLY A 24 -4.92 11.23 -7.01
C GLY A 24 -5.00 9.71 -7.18
N HIS A 25 -4.21 9.17 -8.08
CA HIS A 25 -4.08 7.72 -8.26
C HIS A 25 -3.09 7.19 -7.22
N ALA A 26 -3.55 6.30 -6.35
CA ALA A 26 -2.73 5.73 -5.28
C ALA A 26 -3.23 4.33 -4.91
N VAL A 27 -2.38 3.58 -4.19
CA VAL A 27 -2.78 2.37 -3.49
C VAL A 27 -3.08 2.73 -2.04
N THR A 28 -4.25 2.35 -1.55
CA THR A 28 -4.66 2.58 -0.16
C THR A 28 -4.37 1.34 0.67
N LEU A 29 -3.69 1.54 1.80
CA LEU A 29 -3.35 0.51 2.79
C LEU A 29 -3.98 0.87 4.14
N MET A 30 -4.70 -0.07 4.77
CA MET A 30 -5.32 0.13 6.08
C MET A 30 -5.33 -1.16 6.90
N PRO A 31 -4.87 -1.14 8.16
CA PRO A 31 -4.17 -0.05 8.86
C PRO A 31 -2.70 0.08 8.42
N LEU A 32 -2.05 1.21 8.72
CA LEU A 32 -0.63 1.42 8.43
C LEU A 32 0.30 0.80 9.50
N THR A 33 -0.25 0.47 10.66
CA THR A 33 0.44 -0.25 11.74
C THR A 33 -0.40 -1.46 12.12
N LEU A 34 0.20 -2.63 12.07
CA LEU A 34 -0.43 -3.89 12.43
C LEU A 34 -0.02 -4.25 13.85
N VAL A 35 -1.00 -4.59 14.70
CA VAL A 35 -0.75 -5.04 16.07
C VAL A 35 -1.37 -6.42 16.25
N MET A 36 -0.54 -7.39 16.63
CA MET A 36 -0.94 -8.77 16.87
C MET A 36 -0.97 -9.04 18.36
N GLU A 37 -2.16 -9.08 18.93
CA GLU A 37 -2.35 -9.41 20.34
C GLU A 37 -2.20 -10.91 20.59
N GLN A 38 -1.78 -11.30 21.81
CA GLN A 38 -1.70 -12.72 22.18
C GLN A 38 -3.03 -13.46 22.04
N SER A 39 -4.16 -12.77 22.16
CA SER A 39 -5.50 -13.32 21.99
C SER A 39 -5.89 -13.54 20.53
N LYS A 40 -5.31 -12.73 19.60
CA LYS A 40 -5.60 -12.74 18.18
C LYS A 40 -4.34 -13.08 17.38
N ALA A 41 -4.21 -14.35 17.01
CA ALA A 41 -3.07 -14.85 16.27
C ALA A 41 -3.04 -14.44 14.78
N VAL A 42 -3.99 -13.62 14.33
CA VAL A 42 -4.13 -13.17 12.93
C VAL A 42 -4.52 -11.69 12.90
N VAL A 43 -3.82 -10.92 12.08
CA VAL A 43 -4.16 -9.54 11.73
C VAL A 43 -4.46 -9.42 10.24
N SER A 44 -5.22 -8.41 9.88
CA SER A 44 -5.65 -8.16 8.50
C SER A 44 -5.19 -6.80 8.02
N LEU A 45 -4.67 -6.75 6.79
CA LEU A 45 -4.34 -5.55 6.05
C LEU A 45 -5.26 -5.45 4.84
N HIS A 46 -5.98 -4.37 4.73
CA HIS A 46 -6.79 -4.02 3.56
C HIS A 46 -5.92 -3.30 2.55
N VAL A 47 -5.94 -3.77 1.31
CA VAL A 47 -5.19 -3.17 0.20
C VAL A 47 -6.17 -2.87 -0.91
N ARG A 48 -6.32 -1.59 -1.27
CA ARG A 48 -7.20 -1.14 -2.35
C ARG A 48 -6.39 -0.45 -3.43
N ASN A 49 -6.70 -0.78 -4.67
CA ASN A 49 -6.09 -0.17 -5.83
C ASN A 49 -6.96 0.98 -6.35
N ASP A 50 -6.58 2.21 -6.06
CA ASP A 50 -7.27 3.42 -6.56
C ASP A 50 -6.68 3.92 -7.88
N GLU A 51 -5.75 3.17 -8.50
CA GLU A 51 -5.19 3.49 -9.81
C GLU A 51 -6.05 2.95 -10.95
N ALA A 52 -5.90 3.54 -12.14
CA ALA A 52 -6.62 3.12 -13.33
C ALA A 52 -6.09 1.81 -13.94
N GLN A 53 -4.94 1.32 -13.49
CA GLN A 53 -4.30 0.10 -13.98
C GLN A 53 -4.28 -0.98 -12.90
N ALA A 54 -4.36 -2.24 -13.33
CA ALA A 54 -4.22 -3.37 -12.39
C ALA A 54 -2.83 -3.38 -11.75
N LYS A 55 -2.78 -3.77 -10.47
CA LYS A 55 -1.54 -3.90 -9.68
C LYS A 55 -1.35 -5.33 -9.20
N ILE A 56 -0.10 -5.73 -9.09
CA ILE A 56 0.28 -7.03 -8.51
C ILE A 56 1.33 -6.76 -7.43
N PHE A 57 1.04 -7.21 -6.21
CA PHE A 57 1.95 -7.11 -5.08
C PHE A 57 2.41 -8.48 -4.62
N GLU A 58 3.71 -8.61 -4.39
CA GLU A 58 4.30 -9.67 -3.57
C GLU A 58 4.33 -9.18 -2.12
N VAL A 59 3.95 -10.05 -1.18
CA VAL A 59 3.86 -9.72 0.24
C VAL A 59 4.72 -10.67 1.04
N GLN A 60 5.66 -10.12 1.82
CA GLN A 60 6.59 -10.87 2.65
C GLN A 60 6.66 -10.27 4.05
N ALA A 61 6.84 -11.11 5.06
CA ALA A 61 7.07 -10.70 6.44
C ALA A 61 8.52 -10.91 6.84
N PHE A 62 9.09 -9.94 7.54
CA PHE A 62 10.47 -9.98 8.04
C PHE A 62 10.50 -9.76 9.54
N HIS A 63 11.36 -10.46 10.26
CA HIS A 63 11.82 -10.04 11.58
C HIS A 63 12.58 -8.72 11.43
N TRP A 64 12.30 -7.78 12.31
CA TRP A 64 13.00 -6.52 12.34
C TRP A 64 13.81 -6.41 13.64
N SER A 65 15.06 -6.09 13.49
CA SER A 65 15.97 -5.74 14.58
C SER A 65 16.86 -4.57 14.19
N GLN A 66 17.61 -4.04 15.12
CA GLN A 66 18.62 -3.03 14.85
C GLN A 66 19.97 -3.51 15.37
N ASP A 67 20.99 -3.36 14.54
CA ASP A 67 22.39 -3.61 14.91
C ASP A 67 23.21 -2.37 14.55
N ASP A 68 23.93 -1.82 15.52
CA ASP A 68 24.70 -0.56 15.40
C ASP A 68 23.94 0.63 14.78
N GLY A 69 22.60 0.68 14.99
CA GLY A 69 21.73 1.72 14.45
C GLY A 69 21.23 1.49 13.02
N GLU A 70 21.62 0.38 12.41
CA GLU A 70 21.14 -0.07 11.08
C GLU A 70 19.98 -1.05 11.24
N ASP A 71 18.98 -0.94 10.36
CA ASP A 71 17.85 -1.87 10.34
C ASP A 71 18.29 -3.20 9.72
N VAL A 72 18.05 -4.29 10.46
CA VAL A 72 18.26 -5.66 9.99
C VAL A 72 16.93 -6.33 9.75
N LEU A 73 16.71 -6.82 8.53
CA LEU A 73 15.51 -7.53 8.11
C LEU A 73 15.85 -8.97 7.73
N GLU A 74 15.30 -9.93 8.48
CA GLU A 74 15.42 -11.36 8.22
C GLU A 74 14.05 -11.95 7.90
N LEU A 75 13.96 -12.82 6.88
CA LEU A 75 12.68 -13.42 6.51
C LEU A 75 12.05 -14.16 7.70
N ALA A 76 10.81 -13.80 8.04
CA ALA A 76 10.11 -14.37 9.18
C ALA A 76 9.58 -15.76 8.84
N SER A 77 10.16 -16.78 9.49
CA SER A 77 9.72 -18.18 9.33
C SER A 77 8.60 -18.59 10.29
N ASP A 78 8.26 -17.75 11.26
CA ASP A 78 7.23 -17.97 12.27
C ASP A 78 5.90 -17.26 11.94
N LEU A 79 5.83 -16.54 10.83
CA LEU A 79 4.63 -15.91 10.30
C LEU A 79 4.20 -16.53 8.97
N VAL A 80 2.90 -16.53 8.75
CA VAL A 80 2.28 -16.88 7.48
C VAL A 80 1.55 -15.68 6.92
N VAL A 81 1.82 -15.35 5.66
CA VAL A 81 1.13 -14.29 4.90
C VAL A 81 0.21 -14.93 3.86
N THR A 82 -1.06 -14.54 3.85
CA THR A 82 -2.04 -15.10 2.92
C THR A 82 -2.98 -14.02 2.35
N PRO A 83 -3.07 -13.89 1.03
CA PRO A 83 -2.24 -14.53 0.01
C PRO A 83 -0.86 -13.85 -0.10
N PRO A 84 0.22 -14.58 -0.49
CA PRO A 84 1.55 -14.00 -0.65
C PRO A 84 1.69 -13.16 -1.93
N ILE A 85 0.79 -13.36 -2.89
CA ILE A 85 0.69 -12.53 -4.10
C ILE A 85 -0.75 -12.04 -4.23
N VAL A 86 -0.92 -10.75 -4.41
CA VAL A 86 -2.21 -10.07 -4.53
C VAL A 86 -2.29 -9.36 -5.87
N LYS A 87 -3.27 -9.74 -6.69
CA LYS A 87 -3.61 -9.02 -7.91
C LYS A 87 -4.87 -8.20 -7.66
N LEU A 88 -4.82 -6.91 -7.95
CA LEU A 88 -5.89 -5.95 -7.75
C LEU A 88 -6.25 -5.29 -9.08
N ALA A 89 -7.48 -5.45 -9.51
CA ALA A 89 -8.05 -4.66 -10.60
C ALA A 89 -8.23 -3.19 -10.16
N PRO A 90 -8.44 -2.25 -11.10
CA PRO A 90 -8.81 -0.88 -10.76
C PRO A 90 -10.01 -0.81 -9.82
N GLY A 91 -9.90 -0.10 -8.70
CA GLY A 91 -10.94 0.04 -7.67
C GLY A 91 -11.15 -1.20 -6.78
N GLU A 92 -10.42 -2.29 -7.00
CA GLU A 92 -10.56 -3.52 -6.22
C GLU A 92 -9.86 -3.41 -4.87
N GLU A 93 -10.50 -3.97 -3.83
CA GLU A 93 -9.94 -4.13 -2.50
C GLU A 93 -9.76 -5.63 -2.19
N LYS A 94 -8.65 -5.99 -1.56
CA LYS A 94 -8.39 -7.32 -1.02
C LYS A 94 -7.80 -7.26 0.38
N ILE A 95 -8.03 -8.33 1.11
CA ILE A 95 -7.53 -8.48 2.48
C ILE A 95 -6.35 -9.46 2.47
N ILE A 96 -5.22 -9.01 3.00
CA ILE A 96 -4.05 -9.83 3.31
C ILE A 96 -4.12 -10.16 4.78
N ARG A 97 -3.98 -11.43 5.13
CA ARG A 97 -3.92 -11.90 6.51
C ARG A 97 -2.51 -12.32 6.86
N VAL A 98 -2.06 -11.88 8.02
CA VAL A 98 -0.78 -12.29 8.59
C VAL A 98 -1.08 -13.00 9.90
N GLY A 99 -0.60 -14.22 10.02
CA GLY A 99 -0.84 -15.07 11.19
C GLY A 99 0.43 -15.69 11.74
N VAL A 100 0.44 -16.00 13.04
CA VAL A 100 1.52 -16.74 13.69
C VAL A 100 1.35 -18.23 13.42
N MET A 101 2.41 -18.87 12.90
CA MET A 101 2.38 -20.33 12.63
C MET A 101 2.30 -21.18 13.91
N ARG A 102 2.91 -20.72 15.00
CA ARG A 102 2.88 -21.39 16.31
C ARG A 102 2.70 -20.38 17.41
N LYS A 103 1.66 -20.58 18.22
CA LYS A 103 1.51 -19.84 19.47
C LYS A 103 2.52 -20.38 20.48
N ASP A 104 3.47 -19.56 20.85
CA ASP A 104 4.35 -19.81 21.98
C ASP A 104 3.82 -19.03 23.17
N SER A 105 3.06 -19.72 24.04
CA SER A 105 2.46 -19.11 25.22
C SER A 105 3.48 -18.79 26.34
N SER A 106 4.73 -19.22 26.19
CA SER A 106 5.82 -18.94 27.15
C SER A 106 6.56 -17.65 26.85
N ARG A 107 6.21 -16.93 25.78
CA ARG A 107 6.91 -15.71 25.39
C ARG A 107 6.56 -14.54 26.29
N THR A 108 7.62 -13.97 26.86
CA THR A 108 7.57 -12.75 27.67
C THR A 108 8.11 -11.52 26.91
N GLN A 109 8.63 -11.72 25.69
CA GLN A 109 9.21 -10.65 24.87
C GLN A 109 8.35 -10.37 23.64
N GLU A 110 8.13 -9.08 23.38
CA GLU A 110 7.51 -8.58 22.14
C GLU A 110 8.46 -8.82 20.97
N LYS A 111 7.92 -9.23 19.83
CA LYS A 111 8.65 -9.35 18.58
C LYS A 111 8.21 -8.25 17.63
N ALA A 112 9.17 -7.64 16.99
CA ALA A 112 8.95 -6.65 15.97
C ALA A 112 9.18 -7.23 14.58
N TYR A 113 8.27 -6.92 13.67
CA TYR A 113 8.31 -7.36 12.29
C TYR A 113 8.09 -6.20 11.33
N ARG A 114 8.41 -6.43 10.06
CA ARG A 114 8.04 -5.58 8.94
C ARG A 114 7.29 -6.41 7.91
N LEU A 115 6.17 -5.88 7.43
CA LEU A 115 5.44 -6.45 6.31
C LEU A 115 5.79 -5.65 5.04
N LEU A 116 6.47 -6.29 4.09
CA LEU A 116 6.85 -5.70 2.82
C LEU A 116 5.79 -6.02 1.77
N LEU A 117 5.21 -5.00 1.16
CA LEU A 117 4.42 -5.09 -0.07
C LEU A 117 5.26 -4.51 -1.21
N LYS A 118 5.68 -5.36 -2.14
CA LYS A 118 6.49 -4.99 -3.29
C LYS A 118 5.64 -5.02 -4.56
N ASP A 119 5.55 -3.90 -5.27
CA ASP A 119 4.89 -3.86 -6.58
C ASP A 119 5.72 -4.65 -7.60
N ILE A 120 5.16 -5.77 -8.08
CA ILE A 120 5.74 -6.64 -9.10
C ILE A 120 4.96 -6.58 -10.41
N THR A 121 4.12 -5.56 -10.60
CA THR A 121 3.34 -5.37 -11.82
C THR A 121 4.27 -5.34 -13.03
N PRO A 122 4.01 -6.16 -14.08
CA PRO A 122 4.81 -6.12 -15.30
C PRO A 122 4.79 -4.73 -15.94
N ILE A 123 5.96 -4.24 -16.33
CA ILE A 123 6.11 -2.96 -17.02
C ILE A 123 6.34 -3.26 -18.50
N ALA A 124 5.40 -2.88 -19.37
CA ALA A 124 5.65 -2.76 -20.77
C ALA A 124 6.47 -1.46 -20.99
N LEU A 125 7.71 -1.60 -21.41
CA LEU A 125 8.57 -0.45 -21.75
C LEU A 125 8.21 0.00 -23.18
N GLU A 126 7.30 0.91 -23.30
CA GLU A 126 7.07 1.65 -24.54
C GLU A 126 7.65 3.06 -24.37
N GLY A 127 8.71 3.32 -25.14
CA GLY A 127 9.27 4.62 -25.47
C GLY A 127 9.22 5.74 -24.41
N GLY A 128 10.19 5.80 -23.48
CA GLY A 128 10.49 7.03 -22.74
C GLY A 128 9.61 7.36 -21.53
N GLU A 129 8.70 6.49 -21.13
CA GLU A 129 7.90 6.69 -19.92
C GLU A 129 8.69 6.31 -18.65
N LEU A 130 8.69 7.23 -17.66
CA LEU A 130 9.18 6.94 -16.32
C LEU A 130 8.08 6.21 -15.53
N ARG A 131 8.32 4.96 -15.13
CA ARG A 131 7.42 4.23 -14.23
C ARG A 131 8.11 3.95 -12.91
N LEU A 132 7.45 4.36 -11.83
CA LEU A 132 7.92 4.11 -10.47
C LEU A 132 7.32 2.81 -9.96
N ARG A 133 8.16 1.94 -9.37
CA ARG A 133 7.71 0.80 -8.57
C ARG A 133 7.74 1.18 -7.10
N MET A 134 6.60 1.02 -6.45
CA MET A 134 6.48 1.33 -5.04
C MET A 134 6.74 0.08 -4.19
N GLN A 135 7.36 0.31 -3.03
CA GLN A 135 7.48 -0.67 -1.96
C GLN A 135 6.95 -0.04 -0.68
N TYR A 136 6.13 -0.79 0.02
CA TYR A 136 5.56 -0.37 1.30
C TYR A 136 6.10 -1.29 2.38
N LEU A 137 6.69 -0.70 3.41
CA LEU A 137 7.23 -1.44 4.55
C LEU A 137 6.44 -1.03 5.81
N LEU A 138 5.53 -1.89 6.22
CA LEU A 138 4.61 -1.62 7.33
C LEU A 138 5.11 -2.26 8.63
N PRO A 139 5.04 -1.55 9.77
CA PRO A 139 5.37 -2.11 11.06
C PRO A 139 4.29 -3.11 11.51
N LEU A 140 4.73 -4.23 12.09
CA LEU A 140 3.90 -5.25 12.70
C LEU A 140 4.52 -5.64 14.07
N PHE A 141 3.71 -5.55 15.13
CA PHE A 141 4.10 -5.83 16.52
C PHE A 141 3.20 -6.86 17.17
#